data_eba5247cef645d6cab2246dbf97df55d
#
_entry.id   eba5247cef645d6cab2246dbf97df55d
#
_cell.length_a   1.000
_cell.length_b   1.000
_cell.length_c   1.000
_cell.angle_alpha   90.00
_cell.angle_beta   90.00
_cell.angle_gamma   90.00
#
_symmetry.space_group_name_H-M   'P 1'
#
loop_
_entity.id
_entity.type
_entity.pdbx_description
1 polymer ?
#
loop_
_entity_poly.entity_id
_entity_poly.type
_entity_poly.pdbx_seq_one_letter_code
_entity_poly.pdbx_strand_id
1 'polypeptide(L)'
;MAVVIFLCCLLGGIAIGLPIAWSLLLCGAALMAYLDMFDVQIMAQTLVNGADSFSLLAIPFFVLAGEIMNAGGLSKRIVDLPMKLVGHKPGGLGYVGVIAAMIMASLSGSAVADTAAVAALLVPMMRSANYPINRSVGLIASGGIIAPIIPPSIPFIIFGVSSGLSISKLFMAGIAPGIMMGAALMLTWWWQAGRLNLPSQPKATPREIWQSLVSGIWALFLPVIIIGGFRSGLFTPTEAGAVAAFYALFVAVVIYRELTFSSLYHVLVNAAKTTSVVMFLVAAAQVSAWLITIAELPMMVSDLLQPLVDSPRLLFIVIMISIMVVGMVMDLTPTVLILTPVLLPSVKEANIDPIYFGVMFIINCSIGLITPPVGNVLNVISGVAKLKFDDAVRGVFPYVVVLMSLLVLFIFIPELIITPLKWIN
;
A
#
# COMPACT_ATOMS: atom_id res chain seq x y z
N MET A 1 -2.96 -32.41 -6.63
CA MET A 1 -1.91 -32.25 -7.65
C MET A 1 -1.91 -30.84 -8.24
N ALA A 2 -3.06 -30.23 -8.54
CA ALA A 2 -3.18 -28.86 -9.08
C ALA A 2 -2.45 -27.79 -8.20
N VAL A 3 -2.58 -27.87 -6.87
CA VAL A 3 -1.87 -26.97 -5.94
C VAL A 3 -0.35 -27.04 -6.13
N VAL A 4 0.19 -28.26 -6.28
CA VAL A 4 1.63 -28.45 -6.46
C VAL A 4 2.10 -27.86 -7.78
N ILE A 5 1.34 -28.07 -8.86
CA ILE A 5 1.64 -27.50 -10.18
C ILE A 5 1.63 -25.98 -10.09
N PHE A 6 0.59 -25.39 -9.50
CA PHE A 6 0.48 -23.95 -9.32
C PHE A 6 1.67 -23.35 -8.56
N LEU A 7 1.98 -23.94 -7.39
CA LEU A 7 3.09 -23.46 -6.54
C LEU A 7 4.46 -23.65 -7.21
N CYS A 8 4.69 -24.81 -7.86
CA CYS A 8 5.95 -25.06 -8.57
C CYS A 8 6.14 -24.08 -9.74
N CYS A 9 5.10 -23.80 -10.52
CA CYS A 9 5.17 -22.85 -11.63
C CYS A 9 5.38 -21.42 -11.11
N LEU A 10 4.66 -21.03 -10.06
CA LEU A 10 4.77 -19.67 -9.49
C LEU A 10 6.15 -19.45 -8.86
N LEU A 11 6.52 -20.29 -7.91
CA LEU A 11 7.80 -20.14 -7.19
C LEU A 11 8.99 -20.44 -8.10
N GLY A 12 8.87 -21.41 -8.99
CA GLY A 12 9.89 -21.72 -10.01
C GLY A 12 10.09 -20.56 -10.98
N GLY A 13 9.00 -19.95 -11.47
CA GLY A 13 9.05 -18.75 -12.31
C GLY A 13 9.75 -17.60 -11.61
N ILE A 14 9.37 -17.33 -10.35
CA ILE A 14 9.99 -16.25 -9.55
C ILE A 14 11.47 -16.55 -9.30
N ALA A 15 11.83 -17.82 -8.98
CA ALA A 15 13.21 -18.22 -8.68
C ALA A 15 14.17 -18.05 -9.87
N ILE A 16 13.68 -18.22 -11.11
CA ILE A 16 14.46 -17.98 -12.33
C ILE A 16 14.40 -16.52 -12.80
N GLY A 17 13.75 -15.62 -12.03
CA GLY A 17 13.70 -14.19 -12.32
C GLY A 17 12.62 -13.74 -13.29
N LEU A 18 11.62 -14.56 -13.58
CA LEU A 18 10.47 -14.13 -14.39
C LEU A 18 9.63 -13.10 -13.63
N PRO A 19 9.17 -12.03 -14.31
CA PRO A 19 8.19 -11.12 -13.71
C PRO A 19 6.93 -11.88 -13.29
N ILE A 20 6.34 -11.48 -12.15
CA ILE A 20 5.22 -12.21 -11.51
C ILE A 20 4.03 -12.40 -12.46
N ALA A 21 3.72 -11.41 -13.31
CA ALA A 21 2.64 -11.53 -14.29
C ALA A 21 2.86 -12.70 -15.26
N TRP A 22 4.09 -12.88 -15.75
CA TRP A 22 4.44 -14.00 -16.61
C TRP A 22 4.42 -15.33 -15.87
N SER A 23 4.87 -15.35 -14.62
CA SER A 23 4.78 -16.54 -13.76
C SER A 23 3.32 -16.97 -13.55
N LEU A 24 2.40 -16.01 -13.37
CA LEU A 24 0.97 -16.29 -13.25
C LEU A 24 0.36 -16.82 -14.55
N LEU A 25 0.74 -16.26 -15.70
CA LEU A 25 0.32 -16.80 -17.00
C LEU A 25 0.84 -18.22 -17.22
N LEU A 26 2.08 -18.49 -16.83
CA LEU A 26 2.67 -19.83 -16.87
C LEU A 26 1.89 -20.80 -15.97
N CYS A 27 1.53 -20.38 -14.74
CA CYS A 27 0.67 -21.18 -13.86
C CYS A 27 -0.68 -21.48 -14.53
N GLY A 28 -1.29 -20.47 -15.17
CA GLY A 28 -2.52 -20.62 -15.92
C GLY A 28 -2.37 -21.66 -17.03
N ALA A 29 -1.38 -21.52 -17.90
CA ALA A 29 -1.12 -22.46 -18.99
C ALA A 29 -0.87 -23.89 -18.48
N ALA A 30 -0.09 -24.03 -17.41
CA ALA A 30 0.22 -25.33 -16.83
C ALA A 30 -1.03 -26.01 -16.21
N LEU A 31 -1.89 -25.23 -15.53
CA LEU A 31 -3.16 -25.76 -15.01
C LEU A 31 -4.14 -26.15 -16.12
N MET A 32 -4.25 -25.34 -17.18
CA MET A 32 -5.07 -25.69 -18.35
C MET A 32 -4.61 -26.99 -19.01
N ALA A 33 -3.28 -27.17 -19.16
CA ALA A 33 -2.71 -28.39 -19.71
C ALA A 33 -2.96 -29.59 -18.78
N TYR A 34 -2.87 -29.42 -17.47
CA TYR A 34 -3.15 -30.46 -16.49
C TYR A 34 -4.63 -30.91 -16.47
N LEU A 35 -5.55 -29.97 -16.73
CA LEU A 35 -6.99 -30.21 -16.76
C LEU A 35 -7.51 -30.68 -18.14
N ASP A 36 -6.61 -30.96 -19.09
CA ASP A 36 -6.94 -31.31 -20.49
C ASP A 36 -7.87 -30.31 -21.19
N MET A 37 -7.78 -29.02 -20.81
CA MET A 37 -8.60 -27.96 -21.38
C MET A 37 -7.77 -26.80 -21.95
N PHE A 38 -6.57 -27.11 -22.47
CA PHE A 38 -5.66 -26.09 -23.00
C PHE A 38 -6.23 -25.44 -24.24
N ASP A 39 -6.63 -24.17 -24.10
CA ASP A 39 -7.17 -23.33 -25.16
C ASP A 39 -6.61 -21.92 -25.05
N VAL A 40 -5.80 -21.53 -26.03
CA VAL A 40 -5.17 -20.20 -26.12
C VAL A 40 -6.20 -19.08 -26.26
N GLN A 41 -7.33 -19.36 -26.91
CA GLN A 41 -8.39 -18.36 -27.10
C GLN A 41 -9.08 -18.04 -25.77
N ILE A 42 -9.41 -19.05 -24.98
CA ILE A 42 -9.97 -18.87 -23.64
C ILE A 42 -9.02 -18.11 -22.74
N MET A 43 -7.72 -18.46 -22.76
CA MET A 43 -6.70 -17.79 -22.00
C MET A 43 -6.57 -16.31 -22.39
N ALA A 44 -6.53 -16.00 -23.69
CA ALA A 44 -6.46 -14.63 -24.20
C ALA A 44 -7.72 -13.82 -23.84
N GLN A 45 -8.90 -14.43 -23.98
CA GLN A 45 -10.18 -13.78 -23.62
C GLN A 45 -10.26 -13.48 -22.12
N THR A 46 -9.85 -14.42 -21.26
CA THR A 46 -9.82 -14.23 -19.80
C THR A 46 -8.83 -13.14 -19.41
N LEU A 47 -7.67 -13.06 -20.08
CA LEU A 47 -6.69 -12.02 -19.88
C LEU A 47 -7.27 -10.63 -20.19
N VAL A 48 -7.91 -10.47 -21.35
CA VAL A 48 -8.51 -9.20 -21.76
C VAL A 48 -9.66 -8.82 -20.82
N ASN A 49 -10.57 -9.74 -20.53
CA ASN A 49 -11.69 -9.52 -19.60
C ASN A 49 -11.21 -9.17 -18.18
N GLY A 50 -10.07 -9.71 -17.77
CA GLY A 50 -9.47 -9.42 -16.46
C GLY A 50 -9.03 -7.97 -16.30
N ALA A 51 -8.65 -7.32 -17.39
CA ALA A 51 -8.30 -5.90 -17.42
C ALA A 51 -9.51 -4.98 -17.71
N ASP A 52 -10.56 -5.51 -18.32
CA ASP A 52 -11.74 -4.75 -18.75
C ASP A 52 -12.75 -4.59 -17.60
N SER A 53 -12.40 -3.73 -16.65
CA SER A 53 -13.26 -3.37 -15.52
C SER A 53 -13.26 -1.86 -15.29
N PHE A 54 -14.44 -1.25 -15.25
CA PHE A 54 -14.59 0.19 -14.98
C PHE A 54 -13.92 0.61 -13.67
N SER A 55 -14.01 -0.21 -12.64
CA SER A 55 -13.39 0.08 -11.33
C SER A 55 -11.86 0.09 -11.39
N LEU A 56 -11.25 -0.70 -12.28
CA LEU A 56 -9.80 -0.72 -12.47
C LEU A 56 -9.27 0.55 -13.14
N LEU A 57 -10.09 1.32 -13.86
CA LEU A 57 -9.71 2.62 -14.40
C LEU A 57 -9.34 3.64 -13.32
N ALA A 58 -9.73 3.41 -12.07
CA ALA A 58 -9.26 4.23 -10.96
C ALA A 58 -7.72 4.16 -10.79
N ILE A 59 -7.10 3.00 -11.08
CA ILE A 59 -5.65 2.80 -10.94
C ILE A 59 -4.84 3.77 -11.81
N PRO A 60 -5.03 3.81 -13.16
CA PRO A 60 -4.30 4.76 -14.01
C PRO A 60 -4.48 6.22 -13.58
N PHE A 61 -5.67 6.62 -13.15
CA PHE A 61 -5.90 7.99 -12.71
C PHE A 61 -5.19 8.33 -11.40
N PHE A 62 -5.22 7.44 -10.41
CA PHE A 62 -4.48 7.68 -9.16
C PHE A 62 -2.97 7.61 -9.35
N VAL A 63 -2.46 6.69 -10.18
CA VAL A 63 -1.03 6.65 -10.55
C VAL A 63 -0.63 7.95 -11.22
N LEU A 64 -1.42 8.43 -12.18
CA LEU A 64 -1.17 9.70 -12.87
C LEU A 64 -1.19 10.89 -11.89
N ALA A 65 -2.18 10.94 -10.98
CA ALA A 65 -2.26 11.97 -9.95
C ALA A 65 -0.99 11.99 -9.08
N GLY A 66 -0.54 10.81 -8.61
CA GLY A 66 0.67 10.66 -7.80
C GLY A 66 1.94 11.12 -8.54
N GLU A 67 2.11 10.73 -9.80
CA GLU A 67 3.25 11.14 -10.63
C GLU A 67 3.26 12.67 -10.88
N ILE A 68 2.08 13.26 -11.18
CA ILE A 68 1.94 14.72 -11.34
C ILE A 68 2.29 15.45 -10.05
N MET A 69 1.83 14.94 -8.90
CA MET A 69 2.10 15.56 -7.60
C MET A 69 3.59 15.53 -7.25
N ASN A 70 4.24 14.41 -7.51
CA ASN A 70 5.69 14.27 -7.28
C ASN A 70 6.49 15.22 -8.16
N ALA A 71 6.20 15.27 -9.46
CA ALA A 71 6.88 16.14 -10.42
C ALA A 71 6.53 17.62 -10.26
N GLY A 72 5.30 17.92 -9.83
CA GLY A 72 4.77 19.26 -9.61
C GLY A 72 5.18 19.91 -8.28
N GLY A 73 6.12 19.34 -7.53
CA GLY A 73 6.67 19.91 -6.30
C GLY A 73 5.73 19.88 -5.08
N LEU A 74 4.59 19.15 -5.16
CA LEU A 74 3.66 19.01 -4.06
C LEU A 74 4.29 18.24 -2.90
N SER A 75 5.01 17.15 -3.19
CA SER A 75 5.68 16.30 -2.18
C SER A 75 6.66 17.09 -1.30
N LYS A 76 7.39 18.05 -1.88
CA LYS A 76 8.31 18.92 -1.13
C LYS A 76 7.55 19.80 -0.12
N ARG A 77 6.41 20.37 -0.52
CA ARG A 77 5.57 21.24 0.33
C ARG A 77 4.89 20.47 1.44
N ILE A 78 4.55 19.19 1.19
CA ILE A 78 4.00 18.28 2.20
C ILE A 78 5.01 18.01 3.33
N VAL A 79 6.31 17.98 3.03
CA VAL A 79 7.36 17.80 4.05
C VAL A 79 7.63 19.12 4.79
N ASP A 80 7.53 20.27 4.12
CA ASP A 80 7.85 21.58 4.72
C ASP A 80 6.90 21.95 5.88
N LEU A 81 5.62 21.71 5.74
CA LEU A 81 4.65 22.07 6.80
C LEU A 81 4.89 21.29 8.12
N PRO A 82 4.98 19.95 8.14
CA PRO A 82 5.38 19.22 9.34
C PRO A 82 6.76 19.64 9.88
N MET A 83 7.71 20.00 9.00
CA MET A 83 9.01 20.50 9.40
C MET A 83 8.89 21.75 10.26
N LYS A 84 8.06 22.71 9.87
CA LYS A 84 7.81 23.95 10.62
C LYS A 84 7.02 23.68 11.91
N LEU A 85 6.12 22.68 11.92
CA LEU A 85 5.26 22.38 13.09
C LEU A 85 5.97 21.60 14.17
N VAL A 86 6.71 20.53 13.80
CA VAL A 86 7.28 19.57 14.77
C VAL A 86 8.79 19.43 14.70
N GLY A 87 9.47 20.04 13.73
CA GLY A 87 10.91 19.93 13.54
C GLY A 87 11.73 20.44 14.74
N HIS A 88 11.16 21.35 15.54
CA HIS A 88 11.78 21.92 16.74
C HIS A 88 11.78 20.95 17.94
N LYS A 89 11.04 19.84 17.88
CA LYS A 89 11.06 18.85 18.96
C LYS A 89 12.32 18.00 18.90
N PRO A 90 12.82 17.46 20.05
CA PRO A 90 13.89 16.45 20.03
C PRO A 90 13.51 15.28 19.11
N GLY A 91 14.37 14.94 18.15
CA GLY A 91 14.04 13.94 17.14
C GLY A 91 13.01 14.41 16.10
N GLY A 92 12.82 15.72 15.92
CA GLY A 92 11.77 16.34 15.08
C GLY A 92 11.69 15.80 13.67
N LEU A 93 12.84 15.50 13.03
CA LEU A 93 12.87 14.95 11.66
C LEU A 93 12.18 13.58 11.55
N GLY A 94 12.15 12.78 12.62
CA GLY A 94 11.42 11.51 12.61
C GLY A 94 9.90 11.72 12.61
N TYR A 95 9.39 12.64 13.42
CA TYR A 95 7.95 13.00 13.38
C TYR A 95 7.56 13.57 12.01
N VAL A 96 8.40 14.42 11.44
CA VAL A 96 8.21 14.94 10.08
C VAL A 96 8.10 13.80 9.08
N GLY A 97 8.97 12.79 9.19
CA GLY A 97 8.96 11.63 8.30
C GLY A 97 7.64 10.85 8.37
N VAL A 98 7.12 10.57 9.57
CA VAL A 98 5.85 9.85 9.72
C VAL A 98 4.67 10.69 9.23
N ILE A 99 4.58 11.97 9.61
CA ILE A 99 3.49 12.85 9.18
C ILE A 99 3.52 13.03 7.66
N ALA A 100 4.71 13.26 7.08
CA ALA A 100 4.86 13.37 5.63
C ALA A 100 4.45 12.08 4.92
N ALA A 101 4.85 10.91 5.43
CA ALA A 101 4.45 9.61 4.88
C ALA A 101 2.92 9.42 4.94
N MET A 102 2.26 9.80 6.03
CA MET A 102 0.80 9.72 6.16
C MET A 102 0.07 10.64 5.18
N ILE A 103 0.58 11.85 4.96
CA ILE A 103 -0.02 12.78 3.99
C ILE A 103 0.26 12.27 2.57
N MET A 104 1.48 11.83 2.26
CA MET A 104 1.82 11.28 0.95
C MET A 104 1.05 9.99 0.65
N ALA A 105 0.77 9.17 1.66
CA ALA A 105 -0.09 8.00 1.53
C ALA A 105 -1.42 8.30 0.86
N SER A 106 -2.03 9.45 1.21
CA SER A 106 -3.30 9.89 0.62
C SER A 106 -3.17 10.43 -0.82
N LEU A 107 -2.01 10.32 -1.44
CA LEU A 107 -1.76 10.84 -2.78
C LEU A 107 -1.37 9.76 -3.79
N SER A 108 -0.50 8.83 -3.41
CA SER A 108 0.06 7.82 -4.33
C SER A 108 -0.45 6.41 -4.07
N GLY A 109 -0.74 6.06 -2.82
CA GLY A 109 -1.14 4.71 -2.41
C GLY A 109 -0.07 3.63 -2.63
N SER A 110 1.20 4.02 -2.85
CA SER A 110 2.32 3.10 -3.11
C SER A 110 3.35 3.15 -2.00
N ALA A 111 3.48 2.06 -1.21
CA ALA A 111 4.45 1.96 -0.13
C ALA A 111 5.89 2.21 -0.60
N VAL A 112 6.26 1.64 -1.74
CA VAL A 112 7.61 1.74 -2.31
C VAL A 112 7.92 3.15 -2.78
N ALA A 113 7.02 3.76 -3.57
CA ALA A 113 7.22 5.10 -4.12
C ALA A 113 7.27 6.17 -3.02
N ASP A 114 6.34 6.11 -2.05
CA ASP A 114 6.28 7.08 -0.96
C ASP A 114 7.47 6.96 -0.01
N THR A 115 7.88 5.72 0.30
CA THR A 115 9.10 5.49 1.09
C THR A 115 10.32 6.07 0.40
N ALA A 116 10.48 5.84 -0.90
CA ALA A 116 11.61 6.36 -1.67
C ALA A 116 11.61 7.89 -1.70
N ALA A 117 10.46 8.53 -1.92
CA ALA A 117 10.32 9.97 -1.98
C ALA A 117 10.62 10.63 -0.63
N VAL A 118 10.03 10.14 0.47
CA VAL A 118 10.29 10.65 1.83
C VAL A 118 11.75 10.42 2.22
N ALA A 119 12.32 9.24 1.89
CA ALA A 119 13.72 8.92 2.19
C ALA A 119 14.68 9.84 1.43
N ALA A 120 14.45 10.09 0.14
CA ALA A 120 15.29 10.97 -0.68
C ALA A 120 15.36 12.40 -0.12
N LEU A 121 14.28 12.89 0.50
CA LEU A 121 14.23 14.20 1.11
C LEU A 121 14.82 14.22 2.53
N LEU A 122 14.44 13.27 3.38
CA LEU A 122 14.75 13.34 4.81
C LEU A 122 16.05 12.64 5.22
N VAL A 123 16.49 11.57 4.54
CA VAL A 123 17.70 10.84 4.91
C VAL A 123 18.95 11.73 4.84
N PRO A 124 19.16 12.57 3.79
CA PRO A 124 20.29 13.51 3.80
C PRO A 124 20.24 14.50 4.96
N MET A 125 19.05 15.01 5.30
CA MET A 125 18.88 15.95 6.42
C MET A 125 19.13 15.28 7.77
N MET A 126 18.64 14.05 7.96
CA MET A 126 18.88 13.27 9.18
C MET A 126 20.37 12.93 9.34
N ARG A 127 21.04 12.62 8.22
CA ARG A 127 22.48 12.34 8.22
C ARG A 127 23.31 13.57 8.60
N SER A 128 22.99 14.74 8.02
CA SER A 128 23.68 16.01 8.37
C SER A 128 23.40 16.44 9.80
N ALA A 129 22.28 16.06 10.38
CA ALA A 129 21.90 16.32 11.76
C ALA A 129 22.36 15.21 12.73
N ASN A 130 23.26 14.29 12.32
CA ASN A 130 23.80 13.20 13.13
C ASN A 130 22.76 12.27 13.76
N TYR A 131 21.63 12.01 13.05
CA TYR A 131 20.68 10.99 13.47
C TYR A 131 21.24 9.57 13.21
N PRO A 132 20.89 8.57 14.03
CA PRO A 132 21.23 7.17 13.76
C PRO A 132 20.49 6.70 12.51
N ILE A 133 21.20 6.62 11.39
CA ILE A 133 20.61 6.43 10.06
C ILE A 133 19.82 5.13 9.95
N ASN A 134 20.28 4.04 10.58
CA ASN A 134 19.54 2.78 10.59
C ASN A 134 18.13 2.94 11.21
N ARG A 135 18.01 3.62 12.37
CA ARG A 135 16.73 3.88 13.03
C ARG A 135 15.85 4.82 12.23
N SER A 136 16.46 5.86 11.63
CA SER A 136 15.77 6.83 10.77
C SER A 136 15.19 6.16 9.53
N VAL A 137 15.97 5.31 8.88
CA VAL A 137 15.56 4.53 7.71
C VAL A 137 14.45 3.55 8.08
N GLY A 138 14.58 2.85 9.22
CA GLY A 138 13.52 1.97 9.71
C GLY A 138 12.20 2.69 9.97
N LEU A 139 12.23 3.90 10.54
CA LEU A 139 11.04 4.72 10.77
C LEU A 139 10.38 5.15 9.46
N ILE A 140 11.18 5.64 8.49
CA ILE A 140 10.68 6.08 7.19
C ILE A 140 10.06 4.91 6.42
N ALA A 141 10.71 3.74 6.42
CA ALA A 141 10.17 2.52 5.81
C ALA A 141 8.82 2.15 6.43
N SER A 142 8.74 2.16 7.76
CA SER A 142 7.51 1.86 8.48
C SER A 142 6.41 2.90 8.26
N GLY A 143 6.77 4.17 8.09
CA GLY A 143 5.84 5.22 7.69
C GLY A 143 5.29 5.01 6.28
N GLY A 144 6.16 4.60 5.34
CA GLY A 144 5.77 4.41 3.94
C GLY A 144 4.77 3.27 3.72
N ILE A 145 4.78 2.22 4.56
CA ILE A 145 3.79 1.13 4.45
C ILE A 145 2.38 1.52 4.89
N ILE A 146 2.17 2.74 5.37
CA ILE A 146 0.83 3.30 5.61
C ILE A 146 0.15 3.66 4.26
N ALA A 147 0.92 3.90 3.22
CA ALA A 147 0.40 4.31 1.91
C ALA A 147 -0.66 3.36 1.31
N PRO A 148 -0.51 2.04 1.34
CA PRO A 148 -1.54 1.12 0.88
C PRO A 148 -2.82 1.10 1.72
N ILE A 149 -2.86 1.80 2.87
CA ILE A 149 -3.95 1.71 3.85
C ILE A 149 -4.78 3.00 3.87
N ILE A 150 -4.13 4.17 3.77
CA ILE A 150 -4.84 5.46 3.70
C ILE A 150 -5.33 5.71 2.25
N PRO A 151 -6.60 6.08 2.04
CA PRO A 151 -7.12 6.38 0.70
C PRO A 151 -6.46 7.60 0.02
N PRO A 152 -6.28 7.55 -1.32
CA PRO A 152 -6.58 6.46 -2.21
C PRO A 152 -5.51 5.35 -2.18
N SER A 153 -5.93 4.11 -2.26
CA SER A 153 -5.07 2.93 -2.15
C SER A 153 -5.28 2.00 -3.35
N ILE A 154 -4.25 1.78 -4.14
CA ILE A 154 -4.27 0.84 -5.27
C ILE A 154 -4.59 -0.58 -4.79
N PRO A 155 -3.99 -1.11 -3.71
CA PRO A 155 -4.33 -2.42 -3.18
C PRO A 155 -5.80 -2.59 -2.78
N PHE A 156 -6.44 -1.58 -2.22
CA PHE A 156 -7.87 -1.65 -1.93
C PHE A 156 -8.73 -1.68 -3.19
N ILE A 157 -8.33 -1.00 -4.26
CA ILE A 157 -9.03 -1.11 -5.55
C ILE A 157 -8.95 -2.55 -6.05
N ILE A 158 -7.74 -3.13 -6.05
CA ILE A 158 -7.50 -4.50 -6.51
C ILE A 158 -8.25 -5.50 -5.64
N PHE A 159 -8.20 -5.36 -4.32
CA PHE A 159 -8.93 -6.22 -3.39
C PHE A 159 -10.44 -6.11 -3.61
N GLY A 160 -10.97 -4.89 -3.75
CA GLY A 160 -12.38 -4.65 -4.01
C GLY A 160 -12.88 -5.29 -5.30
N VAL A 161 -12.10 -5.17 -6.39
CA VAL A 161 -12.43 -5.83 -7.67
C VAL A 161 -12.36 -7.35 -7.56
N SER A 162 -11.31 -7.89 -6.93
CA SER A 162 -11.12 -9.35 -6.78
C SER A 162 -12.15 -10.00 -5.85
N SER A 163 -12.66 -9.26 -4.87
CA SER A 163 -13.61 -9.75 -3.87
C SER A 163 -15.08 -9.42 -4.17
N GLY A 164 -15.34 -8.53 -5.14
CA GLY A 164 -16.66 -7.97 -5.43
C GLY A 164 -17.17 -7.01 -4.34
N LEU A 165 -16.29 -6.44 -3.52
CA LEU A 165 -16.64 -5.53 -2.44
C LEU A 165 -16.57 -4.07 -2.86
N SER A 166 -17.29 -3.21 -2.15
CA SER A 166 -17.26 -1.77 -2.38
C SER A 166 -15.90 -1.17 -2.04
N ILE A 167 -15.22 -0.64 -3.06
CA ILE A 167 -13.92 0.04 -2.93
C ILE A 167 -14.04 1.27 -2.03
N SER A 168 -15.14 2.04 -2.16
CA SER A 168 -15.38 3.21 -1.30
C SER A 168 -15.45 2.83 0.18
N LYS A 169 -16.13 1.71 0.52
CA LYS A 169 -16.18 1.21 1.91
C LYS A 169 -14.81 0.75 2.41
N LEU A 170 -14.02 0.09 1.56
CA LEU A 170 -12.65 -0.30 1.90
C LEU A 170 -11.77 0.93 2.16
N PHE A 171 -11.89 1.96 1.34
CA PHE A 171 -11.17 3.22 1.53
C PHE A 171 -11.52 3.88 2.86
N MET A 172 -12.82 3.98 3.16
CA MET A 172 -13.26 4.60 4.42
C MET A 172 -12.82 3.78 5.64
N ALA A 173 -12.83 2.45 5.55
CA ALA A 173 -12.38 1.55 6.61
C ALA A 173 -10.87 1.61 6.86
N GLY A 174 -10.06 1.98 5.87
CA GLY A 174 -8.60 2.11 5.98
C GLY A 174 -8.13 3.36 6.73
N ILE A 175 -8.96 4.41 6.84
CA ILE A 175 -8.55 5.70 7.43
C ILE A 175 -8.15 5.55 8.91
N ALA A 176 -9.02 4.95 9.72
CA ALA A 176 -8.79 4.82 11.16
C ALA A 176 -7.52 3.99 11.47
N PRO A 177 -7.36 2.76 10.94
CA PRO A 177 -6.15 1.98 11.19
C PRO A 177 -4.89 2.65 10.65
N GLY A 178 -4.94 3.34 9.51
CA GLY A 178 -3.81 4.09 8.98
C GLY A 178 -3.35 5.20 9.93
N ILE A 179 -4.29 5.96 10.51
CA ILE A 179 -4.00 6.98 11.54
C ILE A 179 -3.43 6.32 12.80
N MET A 180 -3.98 5.20 13.23
CA MET A 180 -3.50 4.47 14.42
C MET A 180 -2.08 3.94 14.22
N MET A 181 -1.75 3.43 13.02
CA MET A 181 -0.38 3.04 12.67
C MET A 181 0.58 4.21 12.74
N GLY A 182 0.23 5.36 12.16
CA GLY A 182 1.03 6.57 12.24
C GLY A 182 1.25 7.04 13.69
N ALA A 183 0.20 7.02 14.52
CA ALA A 183 0.29 7.36 15.94
C ALA A 183 1.20 6.38 16.70
N ALA A 184 1.09 5.08 16.45
CA ALA A 184 1.94 4.06 17.06
C ALA A 184 3.42 4.24 16.69
N LEU A 185 3.72 4.58 15.42
CA LEU A 185 5.07 4.90 14.97
C LEU A 185 5.61 6.18 15.63
N MET A 186 4.79 7.22 15.75
CA MET A 186 5.19 8.47 16.45
C MET A 186 5.46 8.25 17.92
N LEU A 187 4.67 7.42 18.60
CA LEU A 187 4.90 7.03 20.00
C LEU A 187 6.19 6.23 20.17
N THR A 188 6.44 5.27 19.27
CA THR A 188 7.67 4.48 19.26
C THR A 188 8.90 5.37 19.03
N TRP A 189 8.79 6.30 18.09
CA TRP A 189 9.85 7.26 17.83
C TRP A 189 10.09 8.21 18.99
N TRP A 190 9.04 8.69 19.65
CA TRP A 190 9.14 9.53 20.84
C TRP A 190 9.96 8.84 21.94
N TRP A 191 9.67 7.58 22.20
CA TRP A 191 10.42 6.80 23.18
C TRP A 191 11.89 6.61 22.79
N GLN A 192 12.18 6.36 21.51
CA GLN A 192 13.55 6.24 21.01
C GLN A 192 14.29 7.58 21.01
N ALA A 193 13.66 8.65 20.54
CA ALA A 193 14.24 9.98 20.45
C ALA A 193 14.66 10.51 21.84
N GLY A 194 13.84 10.26 22.87
CA GLY A 194 14.15 10.62 24.23
C GLY A 194 15.39 9.92 24.80
N ARG A 195 15.70 8.71 24.33
CA ARG A 195 16.90 7.96 24.75
C ARG A 195 18.16 8.35 23.98
N LEU A 196 18.01 8.86 22.77
CA LEU A 196 19.10 9.12 21.85
C LEU A 196 19.61 10.58 21.92
N ASN A 197 18.99 11.46 22.74
CA ASN A 197 19.33 12.88 22.85
C ASN A 197 19.50 13.56 21.49
N LEU A 198 18.52 13.34 20.58
CA LEU A 198 18.58 13.80 19.22
C LEU A 198 18.49 15.33 19.14
N PRO A 199 19.20 15.96 18.19
CA PRO A 199 19.14 17.39 18.00
C PRO A 199 17.77 17.85 17.55
N SER A 200 17.40 19.05 17.94
CA SER A 200 16.19 19.74 17.51
C SER A 200 16.54 20.89 16.56
N GLN A 201 15.63 21.23 15.68
CA GLN A 201 15.74 22.40 14.82
C GLN A 201 15.26 23.69 15.55
N PRO A 202 15.65 24.87 15.10
CA PRO A 202 15.09 26.10 15.60
C PRO A 202 13.57 26.11 15.46
N LYS A 203 12.88 26.69 16.44
CA LYS A 203 11.43 26.83 16.39
C LYS A 203 11.05 27.83 15.28
N ALA A 204 10.20 27.38 14.34
CA ALA A 204 9.69 28.26 13.30
C ALA A 204 8.81 29.38 13.88
N THR A 205 8.85 30.54 13.26
CA THR A 205 7.98 31.67 13.60
C THR A 205 6.54 31.40 13.14
N PRO A 206 5.52 31.98 13.78
CA PRO A 206 4.12 31.86 13.32
C PRO A 206 3.95 32.27 11.86
N ARG A 207 4.73 33.23 11.37
CA ARG A 207 4.70 33.69 9.98
C ARG A 207 5.23 32.62 9.02
N GLU A 208 6.30 31.92 9.37
CA GLU A 208 6.83 30.81 8.57
C GLU A 208 5.86 29.63 8.52
N ILE A 209 5.22 29.30 9.66
CA ILE A 209 4.19 28.26 9.72
C ILE A 209 3.01 28.62 8.80
N TRP A 210 2.54 29.87 8.85
CA TRP A 210 1.46 30.34 8.00
C TRP A 210 1.83 30.30 6.52
N GLN A 211 3.03 30.74 6.16
CA GLN A 211 3.53 30.68 4.79
C GLN A 211 3.60 29.24 4.27
N SER A 212 4.11 28.30 5.09
CA SER A 212 4.19 26.88 4.75
C SER A 212 2.79 26.26 4.62
N LEU A 213 1.84 26.65 5.48
CA LEU A 213 0.44 26.22 5.37
C LEU A 213 -0.19 26.71 4.08
N VAL A 214 -0.08 27.99 3.76
CA VAL A 214 -0.64 28.56 2.52
C VAL A 214 -0.02 27.94 1.27
N SER A 215 1.29 27.67 1.28
CA SER A 215 1.95 27.01 0.16
C SER A 215 1.56 25.54 0.02
N GLY A 216 1.31 24.83 1.14
CA GLY A 216 0.97 23.41 1.17
C GLY A 216 -0.53 23.10 1.09
N ILE A 217 -1.42 24.10 1.28
CA ILE A 217 -2.87 23.89 1.40
C ILE A 217 -3.46 23.18 0.18
N TRP A 218 -2.97 23.52 -1.01
CA TRP A 218 -3.44 22.91 -2.25
C TRP A 218 -3.10 21.42 -2.32
N ALA A 219 -1.95 21.02 -1.80
CA ALA A 219 -1.60 19.59 -1.71
C ALA A 219 -2.49 18.87 -0.67
N LEU A 220 -2.76 19.52 0.48
CA LEU A 220 -3.58 18.95 1.54
C LEU A 220 -5.08 18.91 1.20
N PHE A 221 -5.51 19.70 0.22
CA PHE A 221 -6.92 19.75 -0.19
C PHE A 221 -7.33 18.52 -1.02
N LEU A 222 -6.38 17.85 -1.70
CA LEU A 222 -6.68 16.67 -2.51
C LEU A 222 -7.27 15.51 -1.69
N PRO A 223 -6.66 15.07 -0.57
CA PRO A 223 -7.29 14.07 0.31
C PRO A 223 -8.69 14.45 0.76
N VAL A 224 -8.91 15.74 1.06
CA VAL A 224 -10.22 16.24 1.48
C VAL A 224 -11.26 16.12 0.36
N ILE A 225 -10.88 16.43 -0.88
CA ILE A 225 -11.76 16.26 -2.06
C ILE A 225 -12.14 14.79 -2.23
N ILE A 226 -11.16 13.89 -2.17
CA ILE A 226 -11.37 12.44 -2.38
C ILE A 226 -12.26 11.87 -1.28
N ILE A 227 -11.89 12.06 -0.02
CA ILE A 227 -12.63 11.51 1.13
C ILE A 227 -14.02 12.14 1.22
N GLY A 228 -14.11 13.45 1.04
CA GLY A 228 -15.39 14.17 1.03
C GLY A 228 -16.31 13.70 -0.09
N GLY A 229 -15.76 13.47 -1.29
CA GLY A 229 -16.51 12.95 -2.44
C GLY A 229 -17.05 11.53 -2.23
N PHE A 230 -16.25 10.65 -1.59
CA PHE A 230 -16.72 9.30 -1.22
C PHE A 230 -17.81 9.35 -0.15
N ARG A 231 -17.62 10.16 0.90
CA ARG A 231 -18.58 10.29 1.99
C ARG A 231 -19.93 10.86 1.53
N SER A 232 -19.90 11.82 0.62
CA SER A 232 -21.13 12.42 0.05
C SER A 232 -21.79 11.55 -1.01
N GLY A 233 -21.15 10.45 -1.44
CA GLY A 233 -21.64 9.59 -2.52
C GLY A 233 -21.57 10.25 -3.91
N LEU A 234 -20.89 11.39 -4.04
CA LEU A 234 -20.77 12.14 -5.30
C LEU A 234 -19.83 11.46 -6.29
N PHE A 235 -18.84 10.70 -5.81
CA PHE A 235 -17.82 10.09 -6.65
C PHE A 235 -17.76 8.58 -6.48
N THR A 236 -17.72 7.89 -7.60
CA THR A 236 -17.18 6.53 -7.67
C THR A 236 -15.65 6.56 -7.54
N PRO A 237 -14.98 5.43 -7.25
CA PRO A 237 -13.51 5.39 -7.19
C PRO A 237 -12.82 5.89 -8.47
N THR A 238 -13.39 5.58 -9.63
CA THR A 238 -12.86 5.99 -10.94
C THR A 238 -13.01 7.49 -11.15
N GLU A 239 -14.17 8.06 -10.84
CA GLU A 239 -14.40 9.51 -10.92
C GLU A 239 -13.52 10.28 -9.96
N ALA A 240 -13.36 9.78 -8.73
CA ALA A 240 -12.46 10.38 -7.75
C ALA A 240 -11.00 10.38 -8.25
N GLY A 241 -10.56 9.30 -8.91
CA GLY A 241 -9.24 9.23 -9.54
C GLY A 241 -9.07 10.26 -10.65
N ALA A 242 -10.07 10.39 -11.53
CA ALA A 242 -10.07 11.38 -12.61
C ALA A 242 -10.02 12.82 -12.06
N VAL A 243 -10.85 13.11 -11.05
CA VAL A 243 -10.85 14.43 -10.37
C VAL A 243 -9.50 14.69 -9.70
N ALA A 244 -8.91 13.69 -9.05
CA ALA A 244 -7.59 13.80 -8.42
C ALA A 244 -6.49 14.12 -9.44
N ALA A 245 -6.46 13.43 -10.59
CA ALA A 245 -5.48 13.68 -11.64
C ALA A 245 -5.63 15.08 -12.25
N PHE A 246 -6.86 15.49 -12.53
CA PHE A 246 -7.14 16.83 -13.05
C PHE A 246 -6.77 17.92 -12.03
N TYR A 247 -7.14 17.74 -10.77
CA TYR A 247 -6.79 18.67 -9.70
C TYR A 247 -5.28 18.80 -9.51
N ALA A 248 -4.57 17.67 -9.46
CA ALA A 248 -3.11 17.63 -9.36
C ALA A 248 -2.45 18.37 -10.52
N LEU A 249 -2.94 18.15 -11.75
CA LEU A 249 -2.46 18.84 -12.94
C LEU A 249 -2.69 20.36 -12.87
N PHE A 250 -3.90 20.77 -12.48
CA PHE A 250 -4.23 22.18 -12.30
C PHE A 250 -3.31 22.84 -11.27
N VAL A 251 -3.12 22.23 -10.11
CA VAL A 251 -2.26 22.77 -9.06
C VAL A 251 -0.79 22.86 -9.51
N ALA A 252 -0.27 21.80 -10.16
CA ALA A 252 1.11 21.73 -10.60
C ALA A 252 1.43 22.74 -11.73
N VAL A 253 0.50 22.94 -12.67
CA VAL A 253 0.71 23.81 -13.84
C VAL A 253 0.34 25.27 -13.55
N VAL A 254 -0.82 25.51 -12.94
CA VAL A 254 -1.38 26.87 -12.80
C VAL A 254 -0.92 27.54 -11.50
N ILE A 255 -0.98 26.82 -10.39
CA ILE A 255 -0.73 27.38 -9.06
C ILE A 255 0.77 27.38 -8.76
N TYR A 256 1.41 26.21 -8.83
CA TYR A 256 2.84 26.09 -8.50
C TYR A 256 3.76 26.40 -9.67
N ARG A 257 3.29 26.22 -10.89
CA ARG A 257 4.04 26.48 -12.12
C ARG A 257 5.38 25.74 -12.20
N GLU A 258 5.44 24.57 -11.58
CA GLU A 258 6.65 23.74 -11.56
C GLU A 258 6.65 22.68 -12.67
N LEU A 259 5.49 22.37 -13.27
CA LEU A 259 5.36 21.39 -14.32
C LEU A 259 5.48 22.04 -15.71
N THR A 260 6.56 21.72 -16.42
CA THR A 260 6.79 22.13 -17.81
C THR A 260 6.24 21.10 -18.79
N PHE A 261 6.05 21.46 -20.06
CA PHE A 261 5.61 20.51 -21.09
C PHE A 261 6.54 19.30 -21.23
N SER A 262 7.86 19.51 -21.12
CA SER A 262 8.84 18.41 -21.17
C SER A 262 8.70 17.48 -19.96
N SER A 263 8.55 18.03 -18.75
CA SER A 263 8.34 17.22 -17.54
C SER A 263 7.00 16.51 -17.54
N LEU A 264 5.94 17.14 -18.08
CA LEU A 264 4.62 16.51 -18.25
C LEU A 264 4.71 15.27 -19.15
N TYR A 265 5.46 15.32 -20.26
CA TYR A 265 5.67 14.15 -21.11
C TYR A 265 6.30 13.00 -20.32
N HIS A 266 7.35 13.27 -19.54
CA HIS A 266 7.97 12.24 -18.69
C HIS A 266 7.04 11.69 -17.62
N VAL A 267 6.23 12.54 -17.01
CA VAL A 267 5.19 12.13 -16.04
C VAL A 267 4.17 11.18 -16.68
N LEU A 268 3.66 11.53 -17.87
CA LEU A 268 2.71 10.69 -18.59
C LEU A 268 3.33 9.34 -18.98
N VAL A 269 4.57 9.32 -19.45
CA VAL A 269 5.27 8.09 -19.78
C VAL A 269 5.50 7.22 -18.55
N ASN A 270 5.90 7.79 -17.43
CA ASN A 270 6.09 7.05 -16.17
C ASN A 270 4.77 6.51 -15.63
N ALA A 271 3.72 7.32 -15.63
CA ALA A 271 2.37 6.90 -15.23
C ALA A 271 1.87 5.76 -16.13
N ALA A 272 2.07 5.86 -17.45
CA ALA A 272 1.70 4.80 -18.39
C ALA A 272 2.48 3.50 -18.13
N LYS A 273 3.79 3.57 -17.90
CA LYS A 273 4.62 2.40 -17.57
C LYS A 273 4.14 1.72 -16.28
N THR A 274 3.98 2.49 -15.19
CA THR A 274 3.51 1.96 -13.91
C THR A 274 2.12 1.35 -14.03
N THR A 275 1.20 2.04 -14.68
CA THR A 275 -0.15 1.55 -14.96
C THR A 275 -0.13 0.25 -15.76
N SER A 276 0.67 0.18 -16.83
CA SER A 276 0.76 -1.00 -17.69
C SER A 276 1.25 -2.23 -16.91
N VAL A 277 2.23 -2.06 -16.04
CA VAL A 277 2.75 -3.15 -15.20
C VAL A 277 1.65 -3.65 -14.24
N VAL A 278 0.96 -2.75 -13.57
CA VAL A 278 -0.11 -3.12 -12.61
C VAL A 278 -1.30 -3.76 -13.35
N MET A 279 -1.76 -3.16 -14.45
CA MET A 279 -2.90 -3.68 -15.21
C MET A 279 -2.60 -5.03 -15.85
N PHE A 280 -1.38 -5.22 -16.38
CA PHE A 280 -0.96 -6.52 -16.91
C PHE A 280 -0.88 -7.59 -15.83
N LEU A 281 -0.41 -7.22 -14.63
CA LEU A 281 -0.40 -8.13 -13.48
C LEU A 281 -1.82 -8.54 -13.07
N VAL A 282 -2.76 -7.58 -13.03
CA VAL A 282 -4.18 -7.87 -12.73
C VAL A 282 -4.78 -8.79 -13.78
N ALA A 283 -4.56 -8.51 -15.07
CA ALA A 283 -5.04 -9.34 -16.18
C ALA A 283 -4.50 -10.78 -16.11
N ALA A 284 -3.18 -10.93 -15.88
CA ALA A 284 -2.55 -12.23 -15.73
C ALA A 284 -3.06 -13.01 -14.51
N ALA A 285 -3.29 -12.31 -13.41
CA ALA A 285 -3.82 -12.91 -12.18
C ALA A 285 -5.26 -13.40 -12.35
N GLN A 286 -6.08 -12.75 -13.19
CA GLN A 286 -7.45 -13.21 -13.47
C GLN A 286 -7.45 -14.55 -14.22
N VAL A 287 -6.49 -14.79 -15.11
CA VAL A 287 -6.31 -16.10 -15.76
C VAL A 287 -6.02 -17.17 -14.71
N SER A 288 -5.07 -16.91 -13.81
CA SER A 288 -4.74 -17.82 -12.72
C SER A 288 -5.92 -18.01 -11.75
N ALA A 289 -6.63 -16.95 -11.37
CA ALA A 289 -7.74 -17.01 -10.43
C ALA A 289 -8.91 -17.85 -10.99
N TRP A 290 -9.22 -17.69 -12.28
CA TRP A 290 -10.22 -18.50 -12.96
C TRP A 290 -9.85 -20.00 -12.93
N LEU A 291 -8.59 -20.34 -13.23
CA LEU A 291 -8.13 -21.73 -13.25
C LEU A 291 -7.99 -22.33 -11.84
N ILE A 292 -7.59 -21.53 -10.86
CA ILE A 292 -7.59 -21.91 -9.44
C ILE A 292 -9.02 -22.31 -9.01
N THR A 293 -10.02 -21.58 -9.48
CA THR A 293 -11.42 -21.88 -9.16
C THR A 293 -11.91 -23.15 -9.84
N ILE A 294 -11.56 -23.36 -11.12
CA ILE A 294 -11.90 -24.59 -11.85
C ILE A 294 -11.20 -25.82 -11.27
N ALA A 295 -9.95 -25.64 -10.82
CA ALA A 295 -9.18 -26.70 -10.16
C ALA A 295 -9.61 -26.96 -8.69
N GLU A 296 -10.71 -26.29 -8.25
CA GLU A 296 -11.30 -26.42 -6.91
C GLU A 296 -10.33 -26.12 -5.74
N LEU A 297 -9.26 -25.34 -6.00
CA LEU A 297 -8.30 -24.97 -4.96
C LEU A 297 -8.95 -24.26 -3.76
N PRO A 298 -9.90 -23.31 -3.94
CA PRO A 298 -10.57 -22.68 -2.81
C PRO A 298 -11.30 -23.68 -1.92
N MET A 299 -11.93 -24.72 -2.51
CA MET A 299 -12.59 -25.78 -1.76
C MET A 299 -11.59 -26.60 -0.95
N MET A 300 -10.47 -26.98 -1.55
CA MET A 300 -9.42 -27.73 -0.83
C MET A 300 -8.86 -26.93 0.37
N VAL A 301 -8.71 -25.62 0.22
CA VAL A 301 -8.26 -24.73 1.31
C VAL A 301 -9.36 -24.58 2.36
N SER A 302 -10.63 -24.43 1.94
CA SER A 302 -11.78 -24.38 2.86
C SER A 302 -11.87 -25.68 3.68
N ASP A 303 -11.76 -26.87 3.05
CA ASP A 303 -11.77 -28.16 3.74
C ASP A 303 -10.64 -28.26 4.78
N LEU A 304 -9.44 -27.75 4.45
CA LEU A 304 -8.31 -27.72 5.38
C LEU A 304 -8.57 -26.81 6.57
N LEU A 305 -9.29 -25.70 6.34
CA LEU A 305 -9.64 -24.71 7.36
C LEU A 305 -10.94 -25.05 8.10
N GLN A 306 -11.73 -26.00 7.60
CA GLN A 306 -13.03 -26.41 8.17
C GLN A 306 -13.00 -26.65 9.69
N PRO A 307 -11.99 -27.34 10.27
CA PRO A 307 -11.95 -27.55 11.72
C PRO A 307 -11.82 -26.26 12.54
N LEU A 308 -11.48 -25.13 11.88
CA LEU A 308 -11.27 -23.85 12.51
C LEU A 308 -12.48 -22.90 12.33
N VAL A 309 -13.46 -23.25 11.47
CA VAL A 309 -14.64 -22.39 11.15
C VAL A 309 -15.47 -22.14 12.40
N ASP A 310 -15.60 -23.11 13.28
CA ASP A 310 -16.31 -22.97 14.57
C ASP A 310 -15.61 -22.01 15.56
N SER A 311 -14.36 -21.65 15.26
CA SER A 311 -13.57 -20.71 16.06
C SER A 311 -13.07 -19.55 15.18
N PRO A 312 -13.93 -18.56 14.83
CA PRO A 312 -13.60 -17.51 13.86
C PRO A 312 -12.32 -16.73 14.17
N ARG A 313 -12.02 -16.53 15.45
CA ARG A 313 -10.77 -15.84 15.87
C ARG A 313 -9.54 -16.68 15.57
N LEU A 314 -9.57 -17.97 15.82
CA LEU A 314 -8.45 -18.86 15.54
C LEU A 314 -8.22 -19.00 14.04
N LEU A 315 -9.29 -19.20 13.28
CA LEU A 315 -9.26 -19.17 11.82
C LEU A 315 -8.60 -17.88 11.31
N PHE A 316 -9.05 -16.73 11.81
CA PHE A 316 -8.52 -15.43 11.39
C PHE A 316 -7.03 -15.29 11.69
N ILE A 317 -6.56 -15.73 12.86
CA ILE A 317 -5.14 -15.72 13.23
C ILE A 317 -4.33 -16.59 12.25
N VAL A 318 -4.79 -17.80 11.94
CA VAL A 318 -4.11 -18.72 10.99
C VAL A 318 -4.04 -18.10 9.61
N ILE A 319 -5.13 -17.50 9.13
CA ILE A 319 -5.16 -16.77 7.86
C ILE A 319 -4.16 -15.59 7.88
N MET A 320 -4.14 -14.79 8.95
CA MET A 320 -3.22 -13.66 9.05
C MET A 320 -1.75 -14.09 9.07
N ILE A 321 -1.42 -15.20 9.74
CA ILE A 321 -0.06 -15.77 9.71
C ILE A 321 0.30 -16.21 8.29
N SER A 322 -0.61 -16.87 7.59
CA SER A 322 -0.39 -17.31 6.20
C SER A 322 -0.15 -16.13 5.26
N ILE A 323 -0.96 -15.09 5.37
CA ILE A 323 -0.81 -13.85 4.58
C ILE A 323 0.53 -13.16 4.90
N MET A 324 0.94 -13.13 6.17
CA MET A 324 2.23 -12.54 6.57
C MET A 324 3.39 -13.27 5.91
N VAL A 325 3.41 -14.61 5.97
CA VAL A 325 4.48 -15.43 5.37
C VAL A 325 4.60 -15.16 3.86
N VAL A 326 3.47 -15.08 3.17
CA VAL A 326 3.47 -14.77 1.73
C VAL A 326 3.90 -13.32 1.48
N GLY A 327 3.40 -12.37 2.27
CA GLY A 327 3.73 -10.95 2.15
C GLY A 327 5.19 -10.59 2.46
N MET A 328 5.93 -11.43 3.19
CA MET A 328 7.37 -11.28 3.39
C MET A 328 8.17 -11.55 2.11
N VAL A 329 7.62 -12.33 1.18
CA VAL A 329 8.32 -12.80 -0.04
C VAL A 329 7.78 -12.09 -1.29
N MET A 330 6.47 -11.88 -1.34
CA MET A 330 5.79 -11.32 -2.50
C MET A 330 5.39 -9.86 -2.25
N ASP A 331 5.26 -9.11 -3.35
CA ASP A 331 4.70 -7.76 -3.29
C ASP A 331 3.19 -7.81 -2.98
N LEU A 332 2.64 -6.68 -2.53
CA LEU A 332 1.27 -6.58 -2.04
C LEU A 332 0.25 -6.90 -3.13
N THR A 333 0.41 -6.34 -4.34
CA THR A 333 -0.53 -6.52 -5.45
C THR A 333 -0.72 -7.99 -5.84
N PRO A 334 0.33 -8.79 -6.16
CA PRO A 334 0.16 -10.19 -6.50
C PRO A 334 -0.38 -11.02 -5.32
N THR A 335 0.01 -10.70 -4.08
CA THR A 335 -0.50 -11.37 -2.89
C THR A 335 -2.01 -11.22 -2.77
N VAL A 336 -2.53 -10.00 -2.95
CA VAL A 336 -3.98 -9.73 -2.96
C VAL A 336 -4.69 -10.52 -4.04
N LEU A 337 -4.17 -10.48 -5.27
CA LEU A 337 -4.81 -11.12 -6.43
C LEU A 337 -4.89 -12.65 -6.31
N ILE A 338 -3.87 -13.27 -5.72
CA ILE A 338 -3.80 -14.73 -5.59
C ILE A 338 -4.58 -15.22 -4.36
N LEU A 339 -4.40 -14.58 -3.21
CA LEU A 339 -4.96 -15.08 -1.96
C LEU A 339 -6.42 -14.66 -1.72
N THR A 340 -6.88 -13.55 -2.29
CA THR A 340 -8.28 -13.11 -2.09
C THR A 340 -9.29 -14.16 -2.54
N PRO A 341 -9.26 -14.69 -3.77
CA PRO A 341 -10.24 -15.69 -4.21
C PRO A 341 -10.13 -17.02 -3.44
N VAL A 342 -8.95 -17.34 -2.91
CA VAL A 342 -8.70 -18.58 -2.17
C VAL A 342 -9.23 -18.49 -0.73
N LEU A 343 -9.01 -17.36 -0.05
CA LEU A 343 -9.30 -17.22 1.39
C LEU A 343 -10.69 -16.66 1.68
N LEU A 344 -11.25 -15.85 0.76
CA LEU A 344 -12.52 -15.16 0.98
C LEU A 344 -13.71 -16.11 1.22
N PRO A 345 -13.82 -17.29 0.58
CA PRO A 345 -14.89 -18.24 0.88
C PRO A 345 -14.89 -18.68 2.35
N SER A 346 -13.74 -19.12 2.89
CA SER A 346 -13.63 -19.54 4.30
C SER A 346 -13.91 -18.39 5.28
N VAL A 347 -13.52 -17.17 4.95
CA VAL A 347 -13.81 -15.95 5.73
C VAL A 347 -15.32 -15.69 5.82
N LYS A 348 -16.02 -15.84 4.68
CA LYS A 348 -17.47 -15.67 4.62
C LYS A 348 -18.20 -16.78 5.40
N GLU A 349 -17.76 -18.01 5.27
CA GLU A 349 -18.31 -19.18 5.98
C GLU A 349 -18.20 -19.00 7.49
N ALA A 350 -17.08 -18.48 7.99
CA ALA A 350 -16.88 -18.15 9.40
C ALA A 350 -17.61 -16.88 9.89
N ASN A 351 -18.46 -16.26 9.05
CA ASN A 351 -19.18 -15.01 9.33
C ASN A 351 -18.28 -13.83 9.73
N ILE A 352 -17.05 -13.77 9.21
CA ILE A 352 -16.16 -12.64 9.40
C ILE A 352 -16.51 -11.56 8.36
N ASP A 353 -16.62 -10.30 8.79
CA ASP A 353 -16.94 -9.17 7.89
C ASP A 353 -15.87 -9.07 6.78
N PRO A 354 -16.27 -9.16 5.49
CA PRO A 354 -15.30 -9.15 4.38
C PRO A 354 -14.56 -7.82 4.20
N ILE A 355 -15.15 -6.68 4.63
CA ILE A 355 -14.48 -5.37 4.57
C ILE A 355 -13.40 -5.30 5.64
N TYR A 356 -13.72 -5.72 6.86
CA TYR A 356 -12.74 -5.85 7.94
C TYR A 356 -11.60 -6.78 7.52
N PHE A 357 -11.91 -7.95 6.94
CA PHE A 357 -10.90 -8.87 6.41
C PHE A 357 -10.01 -8.19 5.38
N GLY A 358 -10.58 -7.45 4.42
CA GLY A 358 -9.81 -6.75 3.38
C GLY A 358 -8.85 -5.71 3.96
N VAL A 359 -9.29 -4.93 4.96
CA VAL A 359 -8.42 -3.96 5.65
C VAL A 359 -7.28 -4.67 6.37
N MET A 360 -7.58 -5.72 7.13
CA MET A 360 -6.59 -6.51 7.85
C MET A 360 -5.60 -7.21 6.92
N PHE A 361 -6.08 -7.70 5.77
CA PHE A 361 -5.27 -8.28 4.72
C PHE A 361 -4.21 -7.28 4.23
N ILE A 362 -4.66 -6.07 3.84
CA ILE A 362 -3.76 -5.04 3.32
C ILE A 362 -2.76 -4.56 4.39
N ILE A 363 -3.19 -4.36 5.64
CA ILE A 363 -2.30 -4.01 6.76
C ILE A 363 -1.22 -5.08 6.94
N ASN A 364 -1.64 -6.34 6.97
CA ASN A 364 -0.74 -7.47 7.19
C ASN A 364 0.31 -7.61 6.08
N CYS A 365 -0.13 -7.58 4.80
CA CYS A 365 0.78 -7.56 3.66
C CYS A 365 1.72 -6.36 3.68
N SER A 366 1.22 -5.18 4.06
CA SER A 366 2.03 -3.96 4.16
C SER A 366 3.16 -4.13 5.18
N ILE A 367 2.89 -4.74 6.34
CA ILE A 367 3.92 -5.07 7.33
C ILE A 367 4.92 -6.09 6.74
N GLY A 368 4.45 -7.05 5.92
CA GLY A 368 5.30 -7.97 5.18
C GLY A 368 6.35 -7.27 4.32
N LEU A 369 6.01 -6.14 3.67
CA LEU A 369 6.93 -5.37 2.82
C LEU A 369 8.16 -4.80 3.57
N ILE A 370 8.11 -4.69 4.88
CA ILE A 370 9.24 -4.26 5.74
C ILE A 370 9.77 -5.38 6.60
N THR A 371 9.37 -6.62 6.35
CA THR A 371 9.77 -7.80 7.15
C THR A 371 10.66 -8.72 6.30
N PRO A 372 11.84 -9.17 6.81
CA PRO A 372 12.66 -10.16 6.11
C PRO A 372 11.87 -11.45 5.81
N PRO A 373 12.23 -12.25 4.76
CA PRO A 373 13.53 -12.29 4.07
C PRO A 373 13.69 -11.30 2.90
N VAL A 374 12.60 -10.89 2.23
CA VAL A 374 12.73 -10.01 1.06
C VAL A 374 12.48 -8.56 1.44
N GLY A 375 11.27 -8.22 1.93
CA GLY A 375 10.92 -6.88 2.33
C GLY A 375 11.15 -5.83 1.25
N ASN A 376 10.31 -5.75 0.22
CA ASN A 376 10.50 -4.89 -0.96
C ASN A 376 10.78 -3.43 -0.59
N VAL A 377 10.09 -2.89 0.42
CA VAL A 377 10.32 -1.53 0.91
C VAL A 377 11.68 -1.38 1.57
N LEU A 378 12.17 -2.42 2.29
CA LEU A 378 13.52 -2.42 2.88
C LEU A 378 14.60 -2.37 1.81
N ASN A 379 14.44 -3.13 0.72
CA ASN A 379 15.39 -3.11 -0.40
C ASN A 379 15.48 -1.72 -1.01
N VAL A 380 14.33 -1.09 -1.28
CA VAL A 380 14.29 0.24 -1.89
C VAL A 380 14.92 1.29 -0.98
N ILE A 381 14.54 1.33 0.30
CA ILE A 381 15.07 2.34 1.22
C ILE A 381 16.56 2.12 1.51
N SER A 382 17.04 0.88 1.52
CA SER A 382 18.46 0.56 1.65
C SER A 382 19.25 1.13 0.48
N GLY A 383 18.74 1.02 -0.74
CA GLY A 383 19.32 1.62 -1.93
C GLY A 383 19.36 3.15 -1.87
N VAL A 384 18.23 3.79 -1.56
CA VAL A 384 18.12 5.26 -1.44
C VAL A 384 19.04 5.81 -0.33
N ALA A 385 19.06 5.16 0.82
CA ALA A 385 19.87 5.59 1.97
C ALA A 385 21.34 5.16 1.86
N LYS A 386 21.70 4.34 0.87
CA LYS A 386 23.03 3.73 0.73
C LYS A 386 23.47 3.01 2.00
N LEU A 387 22.59 2.18 2.55
CA LEU A 387 22.80 1.33 3.72
C LEU A 387 22.87 -0.13 3.30
N LYS A 388 23.56 -0.95 4.12
CA LYS A 388 23.46 -2.41 3.99
C LYS A 388 22.07 -2.85 4.42
N PHE A 389 21.53 -3.87 3.73
CA PHE A 389 20.22 -4.42 4.03
C PHE A 389 20.05 -4.82 5.50
N ASP A 390 21.05 -5.49 6.08
CA ASP A 390 21.04 -5.91 7.50
C ASP A 390 20.91 -4.74 8.47
N ASP A 391 21.52 -3.59 8.16
CA ASP A 391 21.41 -2.38 8.99
C ASP A 391 20.00 -1.77 8.90
N ALA A 392 19.37 -1.83 7.74
CA ALA A 392 17.99 -1.41 7.56
C ALA A 392 17.04 -2.35 8.33
N VAL A 393 17.24 -3.67 8.26
CA VAL A 393 16.50 -4.69 9.03
C VAL A 393 16.60 -4.44 10.52
N ARG A 394 17.80 -4.22 11.05
CA ARG A 394 18.00 -3.88 12.48
C ARG A 394 17.32 -2.56 12.85
N GLY A 395 17.31 -1.62 11.93
CA GLY A 395 16.65 -0.32 12.12
C GLY A 395 15.13 -0.41 12.18
N VAL A 396 14.53 -1.22 11.34
CA VAL A 396 13.06 -1.35 11.25
C VAL A 396 12.46 -2.23 12.35
N PHE A 397 13.25 -3.12 12.94
CA PHE A 397 12.77 -4.14 13.87
C PHE A 397 11.84 -3.61 14.99
N PRO A 398 12.16 -2.52 15.73
CA PRO A 398 11.27 -2.03 16.80
C PRO A 398 9.93 -1.52 16.26
N TYR A 399 9.90 -1.01 15.04
CA TYR A 399 8.65 -0.55 14.41
C TYR A 399 7.80 -1.71 13.91
N VAL A 400 8.44 -2.76 13.37
CA VAL A 400 7.75 -4.01 13.00
C VAL A 400 7.07 -4.62 14.22
N VAL A 401 7.77 -4.71 15.37
CA VAL A 401 7.20 -5.24 16.61
C VAL A 401 5.95 -4.45 17.03
N VAL A 402 6.00 -3.11 16.98
CA VAL A 402 4.86 -2.26 17.34
C VAL A 402 3.70 -2.43 16.35
N LEU A 403 3.97 -2.47 15.05
CA LEU A 403 2.95 -2.65 14.03
C LEU A 403 2.32 -4.05 14.09
N MET A 404 3.11 -5.08 14.38
CA MET A 404 2.60 -6.44 14.63
C MET A 404 1.72 -6.48 15.90
N SER A 405 2.13 -5.79 16.96
CA SER A 405 1.31 -5.68 18.18
C SER A 405 -0.02 -4.97 17.89
N LEU A 406 0.01 -3.94 17.05
CA LEU A 406 -1.20 -3.24 16.61
C LEU A 406 -2.09 -4.15 15.73
N LEU A 407 -1.51 -4.93 14.82
CA LEU A 407 -2.23 -5.92 14.02
C LEU A 407 -2.94 -6.95 14.92
N VAL A 408 -2.24 -7.46 15.94
CA VAL A 408 -2.82 -8.37 16.93
C VAL A 408 -3.95 -7.68 17.71
N LEU A 409 -3.76 -6.41 18.10
CA LEU A 409 -4.83 -5.63 18.75
C LEU A 409 -6.08 -5.52 17.88
N PHE A 410 -5.93 -5.29 16.58
CA PHE A 410 -7.06 -5.24 15.64
C PHE A 410 -7.76 -6.59 15.48
N ILE A 411 -7.04 -7.72 15.61
CA ILE A 411 -7.64 -9.06 15.61
C ILE A 411 -8.54 -9.26 16.85
N PHE A 412 -8.10 -8.80 18.02
CA PHE A 412 -8.85 -8.97 19.27
C PHE A 412 -9.97 -7.93 19.44
N ILE A 413 -9.82 -6.75 18.85
CA ILE A 413 -10.77 -5.63 18.93
C ILE A 413 -11.13 -5.14 17.50
N PRO A 414 -11.94 -5.90 16.74
CA PRO A 414 -12.35 -5.53 15.37
C PRO A 414 -13.09 -4.19 15.32
N GLU A 415 -13.71 -3.79 16.41
CA GLU A 415 -14.46 -2.54 16.56
C GLU A 415 -13.60 -1.31 16.29
N LEU A 416 -12.29 -1.39 16.47
CA LEU A 416 -11.36 -0.30 16.15
C LEU A 416 -11.34 0.04 14.64
N ILE A 417 -11.71 -0.91 13.79
CA ILE A 417 -11.83 -0.73 12.33
C ILE A 417 -13.30 -0.53 11.95
N ILE A 418 -14.19 -1.35 12.49
CA ILE A 418 -15.61 -1.40 12.09
C ILE A 418 -16.39 -0.19 12.61
N THR A 419 -16.14 0.27 13.86
CA THR A 419 -16.91 1.38 14.44
C THR A 419 -16.64 2.72 13.74
N PRO A 420 -15.39 3.11 13.45
CA PRO A 420 -15.12 4.31 12.65
C PRO A 420 -15.76 4.28 11.26
N LEU A 421 -15.82 3.12 10.62
CA LEU A 421 -16.51 2.94 9.35
C LEU A 421 -18.01 3.28 9.46
N LYS A 422 -18.67 2.91 10.57
CA LYS A 422 -20.09 3.22 10.81
C LYS A 422 -20.34 4.72 11.05
N TRP A 423 -19.36 5.48 11.53
CA TRP A 423 -19.49 6.93 11.74
C TRP A 423 -19.26 7.73 10.47
N ILE A 424 -18.57 7.13 9.52
CA ILE A 424 -18.20 7.78 8.27
C ILE A 424 -19.25 7.50 7.18
N ASN A 425 -19.98 6.39 7.27
CA ASN A 425 -21.16 6.06 6.47
C ASN A 425 -22.42 6.71 7.09
#